data_8acc33170a76af4c7010de01655385f5
#
_entry.id   8acc33170a76af4c7010de01655385f5
#
_cell.length_a   1.000
_cell.length_b   1.000
_cell.length_c   1.000
_cell.angle_alpha   90.00
_cell.angle_beta   90.00
_cell.angle_gamma   90.00
#
_symmetry.space_group_name_H-M   'P 1'
#
loop_
_entity.id
_entity.type
_entity.pdbx_description
1 polymer ?
#
loop_
_entity_poly.entity_id
_entity_poly.type
_entity_poly.pdbx_seq_one_letter_code
_entity_poly.pdbx_strand_id
1 'polypeptide(L)'
;MRLLLIGLVALFGATHAEAQTRWEIATEYPANAMPGEGVALFARLATERSGGRLVVTPSFDAARGIKSAGMIAAVQEGRVQAGDAFGGALGPVHPLLALSSLPFVATSLDEARRLADAARPAYAKALGSFGQRLLYTTPWPPSGIWSKTAVNSAADLSRLSIRTYDATSTAVLGAAGAKAVNLSFADAMPKLKEGAVDAVLSSGDGGAGRRLWDFTRHFTAVNYALPLSFATLSAGAYEALPDDLKRVVDEAAAETETRQWSAIRTRLAENYARMRDNGITIADPPPPEVAAALAKAAEGPIAEWRRQAGDEGEAILAAFRKR
;
A
#
# COMPACT_ATOMS: atom_id res chain seq x y z
N MET A 1 79.50 17.43 23.74
CA MET A 1 78.29 16.65 24.12
C MET A 1 77.10 17.21 23.32
N ARG A 2 76.79 16.59 22.19
CA ARG A 2 75.69 17.02 21.27
C ARG A 2 74.45 16.14 21.54
N LEU A 3 73.42 16.78 22.08
CA LEU A 3 72.08 16.10 22.20
C LEU A 3 71.39 16.14 20.85
N LEU A 4 71.08 14.95 20.33
CA LEU A 4 70.12 14.76 19.19
C LEU A 4 68.70 14.72 19.78
N LEU A 5 67.87 15.71 19.42
CA LEU A 5 66.42 15.63 19.61
C LEU A 5 65.82 14.85 18.40
N ILE A 6 65.28 13.66 18.69
CA ILE A 6 64.48 12.89 17.73
C ILE A 6 63.02 13.36 17.86
N GLY A 7 62.56 14.13 16.86
CA GLY A 7 61.16 14.56 16.79
C GLY A 7 60.28 13.40 16.32
N LEU A 8 59.38 12.95 17.19
CA LEU A 8 58.32 11.95 16.87
C LEU A 8 57.19 12.66 16.15
N VAL A 9 57.11 12.49 14.80
CA VAL A 9 55.97 12.96 14.00
C VAL A 9 54.83 11.94 14.16
N ALA A 10 53.83 12.26 14.97
CA ALA A 10 52.61 11.52 15.07
C ALA A 10 51.74 11.82 13.84
N LEU A 11 51.64 10.89 12.88
CA LEU A 11 50.65 10.94 11.81
C LEU A 11 49.26 10.69 12.42
N PHE A 12 48.52 11.74 12.68
CA PHE A 12 47.06 11.64 12.91
C PHE A 12 46.40 11.30 11.57
N GLY A 13 46.13 10.04 11.35
CA GLY A 13 45.22 9.60 10.29
C GLY A 13 43.84 10.21 10.56
N ALA A 14 43.46 11.24 9.80
CA ALA A 14 42.09 11.75 9.80
C ALA A 14 41.18 10.62 9.24
N THR A 15 40.56 9.86 10.11
CA THR A 15 39.42 9.03 9.76
C THR A 15 38.32 9.99 9.35
N HIS A 16 38.11 10.17 8.03
CA HIS A 16 36.90 10.79 7.53
C HIS A 16 35.73 9.94 7.99
N ALA A 17 35.07 10.35 9.06
CA ALA A 17 33.76 9.83 9.40
C ALA A 17 32.86 10.22 8.22
N GLU A 18 32.52 9.25 7.35
CA GLU A 18 31.51 9.46 6.33
C GLU A 18 30.25 9.99 7.01
N ALA A 19 29.75 11.13 6.52
CA ALA A 19 28.57 11.75 7.12
C ALA A 19 27.38 10.78 6.99
N GLN A 20 26.78 10.45 8.13
CA GLN A 20 25.61 9.57 8.19
C GLN A 20 24.46 10.17 7.40
N THR A 21 23.94 9.44 6.39
CA THR A 21 22.75 9.82 5.64
C THR A 21 21.52 9.42 6.44
N ARG A 22 20.54 10.33 6.54
CA ARG A 22 19.29 10.10 7.28
C ARG A 22 18.11 10.26 6.35
N TRP A 23 17.24 9.25 6.29
CA TRP A 23 15.98 9.26 5.57
C TRP A 23 14.82 9.00 6.53
N GLU A 24 13.66 9.52 6.15
CA GLU A 24 12.38 9.13 6.71
C GLU A 24 11.55 8.45 5.62
N ILE A 25 10.90 7.33 5.98
CA ILE A 25 9.90 6.66 5.16
C ILE A 25 8.56 6.70 5.87
N ALA A 26 7.54 7.33 5.26
CA ALA A 26 6.23 7.51 5.85
C ALA A 26 5.18 6.59 5.26
N THR A 27 4.21 6.16 6.07
CA THR A 27 2.99 5.49 5.65
C THR A 27 1.78 5.95 6.46
N GLU A 28 0.57 5.93 5.88
CA GLU A 28 -0.66 6.19 6.64
C GLU A 28 -1.13 4.97 7.46
N TYR A 29 -0.48 3.83 7.31
CA TYR A 29 -0.88 2.58 7.93
C TYR A 29 -0.15 2.33 9.25
N PRO A 30 -0.79 1.56 10.18
CA PRO A 30 -0.15 1.16 11.42
C PRO A 30 0.96 0.13 11.16
N ALA A 31 1.92 0.05 12.08
CA ALA A 31 3.07 -0.85 11.97
C ALA A 31 2.71 -2.34 11.87
N ASN A 32 1.51 -2.73 12.28
CA ASN A 32 1.00 -4.11 12.28
C ASN A 32 0.11 -4.46 11.08
N ALA A 33 -0.04 -3.56 10.10
CA ALA A 33 -0.61 -3.86 8.79
C ALA A 33 0.52 -4.19 7.79
N MET A 34 0.22 -4.94 6.74
CA MET A 34 1.25 -5.36 5.78
C MET A 34 2.12 -4.22 5.24
N PRO A 35 1.59 -3.05 4.81
CA PRO A 35 2.45 -1.96 4.38
C PRO A 35 3.33 -1.40 5.50
N GLY A 36 2.80 -1.28 6.72
CA GLY A 36 3.58 -0.85 7.88
C GLY A 36 4.72 -1.83 8.20
N GLU A 37 4.46 -3.14 8.15
CA GLU A 37 5.49 -4.17 8.30
C GLU A 37 6.56 -4.08 7.20
N GLY A 38 6.15 -3.81 5.95
CA GLY A 38 7.06 -3.58 4.84
C GLY A 38 7.96 -2.37 5.07
N VAL A 39 7.37 -1.24 5.48
CA VAL A 39 8.10 -0.01 5.82
C VAL A 39 9.11 -0.24 6.96
N ALA A 40 8.70 -0.93 8.03
CA ALA A 40 9.58 -1.27 9.14
C ALA A 40 10.72 -2.19 8.71
N LEU A 41 10.43 -3.19 7.89
CA LEU A 41 11.41 -4.16 7.40
C LEU A 41 12.45 -3.48 6.49
N PHE A 42 12.01 -2.68 5.52
CA PHE A 42 12.90 -1.94 4.64
C PHE A 42 13.83 -1.01 5.43
N ALA A 43 13.26 -0.21 6.35
CA ALA A 43 14.01 0.71 7.18
C ALA A 43 15.09 0.00 8.01
N ARG A 44 14.74 -1.14 8.61
CA ARG A 44 15.68 -1.96 9.38
C ARG A 44 16.78 -2.53 8.49
N LEU A 45 16.42 -3.18 7.37
CA LEU A 45 17.40 -3.80 6.47
C LEU A 45 18.39 -2.79 5.89
N ALA A 46 17.90 -1.63 5.43
CA ALA A 46 18.75 -0.57 4.89
C ALA A 46 19.72 -0.03 5.95
N THR A 47 19.23 0.18 7.18
CA THR A 47 20.07 0.68 8.29
C THR A 47 21.11 -0.36 8.72
N GLU A 48 20.71 -1.61 8.94
CA GLU A 48 21.61 -2.68 9.39
C GLU A 48 22.70 -2.98 8.34
N ARG A 49 22.30 -3.15 7.07
CA ARG A 49 23.24 -3.51 6.00
C ARG A 49 24.20 -2.42 5.60
N SER A 50 23.83 -1.16 5.82
CA SER A 50 24.74 -0.03 5.63
C SER A 50 25.74 0.16 6.78
N GLY A 51 25.66 -0.65 7.84
CA GLY A 51 26.44 -0.43 9.07
C GLY A 51 26.10 0.90 9.75
N GLY A 52 24.87 1.40 9.58
CA GLY A 52 24.40 2.67 10.12
C GLY A 52 24.85 3.91 9.34
N ARG A 53 25.51 3.77 8.19
CA ARG A 53 25.84 4.90 7.30
C ARG A 53 24.59 5.51 6.64
N LEU A 54 23.58 4.69 6.38
CA LEU A 54 22.23 5.11 6.01
C LEU A 54 21.25 4.72 7.14
N VAL A 55 20.70 5.71 7.82
CA VAL A 55 19.65 5.50 8.84
C VAL A 55 18.30 5.84 8.25
N VAL A 56 17.42 4.85 8.15
CA VAL A 56 16.05 5.02 7.67
C VAL A 56 15.10 4.93 8.86
N THR A 57 14.35 6.00 9.12
CA THR A 57 13.38 6.06 10.22
C THR A 57 11.97 5.88 9.67
N PRO A 58 11.22 4.85 10.11
CA PRO A 58 9.82 4.67 9.70
C PRO A 58 8.89 5.61 10.46
N SER A 59 7.84 6.11 9.78
CA SER A 59 6.76 6.93 10.35
C SER A 59 5.42 6.32 9.96
N PHE A 60 4.61 5.95 10.96
CA PHE A 60 3.36 5.20 10.81
C PHE A 60 2.13 6.06 11.11
N ASP A 61 0.93 5.51 10.82
CA ASP A 61 -0.37 6.08 11.21
C ASP A 61 -0.60 7.52 10.73
N ALA A 62 -0.05 7.88 9.58
CA ALA A 62 -0.07 9.25 9.06
C ALA A 62 0.45 10.29 10.09
N ALA A 63 1.39 9.93 10.96
CA ALA A 63 1.92 10.80 12.02
C ALA A 63 2.50 12.12 11.48
N ARG A 64 2.95 12.13 10.20
CA ARG A 64 3.41 13.35 9.50
C ARG A 64 2.27 14.12 8.83
N GLY A 65 1.02 13.75 9.06
CA GLY A 65 -0.14 14.31 8.35
C GLY A 65 -0.17 13.93 6.86
N ILE A 66 0.64 12.94 6.43
CA ILE A 66 0.75 12.51 5.03
C ILE A 66 -0.10 11.24 4.86
N LYS A 67 -1.11 11.32 3.98
CA LYS A 67 -1.95 10.20 3.59
C LYS A 67 -1.53 9.69 2.22
N SER A 68 -1.99 8.50 1.82
CA SER A 68 -1.63 7.87 0.53
C SER A 68 -1.83 8.80 -0.67
N ALA A 69 -2.94 9.52 -0.75
CA ALA A 69 -3.22 10.43 -1.86
C ALA A 69 -2.23 11.60 -1.98
N GLY A 70 -1.61 12.02 -0.87
CA GLY A 70 -0.63 13.11 -0.84
C GLY A 70 0.83 12.64 -0.81
N MET A 71 1.09 11.33 -0.81
CA MET A 71 2.43 10.79 -0.57
C MET A 71 3.42 11.15 -1.69
N ILE A 72 2.99 11.08 -2.96
CA ILE A 72 3.85 11.45 -4.09
C ILE A 72 4.28 12.92 -3.98
N ALA A 73 3.36 13.82 -3.69
CA ALA A 73 3.67 15.23 -3.49
C ALA A 73 4.62 15.46 -2.30
N ALA A 74 4.38 14.75 -1.18
CA ALA A 74 5.22 14.87 0.01
C ALA A 74 6.68 14.46 -0.24
N VAL A 75 6.91 13.40 -1.03
CA VAL A 75 8.26 12.98 -1.45
C VAL A 75 8.88 13.98 -2.42
N GLN A 76 8.11 14.51 -3.39
CA GLN A 76 8.59 15.54 -4.33
C GLN A 76 8.99 16.83 -3.61
N GLU A 77 8.23 17.24 -2.61
CA GLU A 77 8.50 18.43 -1.78
C GLU A 77 9.63 18.22 -0.76
N GLY A 78 10.18 17.01 -0.66
CA GLY A 78 11.24 16.67 0.29
C GLY A 78 10.79 16.63 1.75
N ARG A 79 9.49 16.56 2.02
CA ARG A 79 8.94 16.42 3.39
C ARG A 79 9.34 15.09 4.03
N VAL A 80 9.49 14.06 3.21
CA VAL A 80 10.09 12.77 3.52
C VAL A 80 10.90 12.31 2.30
N GLN A 81 11.91 11.46 2.50
CA GLN A 81 12.72 10.93 1.40
C GLN A 81 12.03 9.76 0.69
N ALA A 82 11.25 8.99 1.44
CA ALA A 82 10.51 7.85 0.94
C ALA A 82 9.09 7.80 1.51
N GLY A 83 8.19 7.12 0.83
CA GLY A 83 6.83 6.96 1.30
C GLY A 83 6.18 5.70 0.76
N ASP A 84 5.29 5.12 1.54
CA ASP A 84 4.39 4.03 1.14
C ASP A 84 2.98 4.58 0.94
N ALA A 85 2.37 4.26 -0.19
CA ALA A 85 1.04 4.74 -0.53
C ALA A 85 0.17 3.65 -1.14
N PHE A 86 -1.09 3.60 -0.75
CA PHE A 86 -2.10 2.73 -1.34
C PHE A 86 -2.36 3.11 -2.81
N GLY A 87 -2.21 2.15 -3.72
CA GLY A 87 -2.26 2.40 -5.16
C GLY A 87 -3.59 3.00 -5.64
N GLY A 88 -4.72 2.53 -5.11
CA GLY A 88 -6.03 3.08 -5.47
C GLY A 88 -6.17 4.57 -5.19
N ALA A 89 -5.58 5.06 -4.09
CA ALA A 89 -5.58 6.48 -3.74
C ALA A 89 -4.71 7.34 -4.69
N LEU A 90 -3.81 6.72 -5.44
CA LEU A 90 -2.95 7.37 -6.43
C LEU A 90 -3.58 7.47 -7.83
N GLY A 91 -4.77 6.90 -8.03
CA GLY A 91 -5.49 6.96 -9.31
C GLY A 91 -5.64 8.37 -9.89
N PRO A 92 -6.00 9.39 -9.10
CA PRO A 92 -6.06 10.78 -9.57
C PRO A 92 -4.69 11.35 -10.00
N VAL A 93 -3.57 10.81 -9.48
CA VAL A 93 -2.23 11.23 -9.88
C VAL A 93 -1.82 10.56 -11.20
N HIS A 94 -2.05 9.25 -11.29
CA HIS A 94 -1.80 8.50 -12.53
C HIS A 94 -2.68 7.24 -12.57
N PRO A 95 -3.52 7.04 -13.62
CA PRO A 95 -4.53 5.96 -13.65
C PRO A 95 -3.91 4.56 -13.51
N LEU A 96 -2.72 4.31 -14.05
CA LEU A 96 -2.06 3.01 -13.94
C LEU A 96 -1.76 2.61 -12.49
N LEU A 97 -1.49 3.57 -11.59
CA LEU A 97 -1.21 3.26 -10.18
C LEU A 97 -2.43 2.67 -9.45
N ALA A 98 -3.65 2.89 -9.98
CA ALA A 98 -4.87 2.30 -9.45
C ALA A 98 -5.21 0.91 -10.03
N LEU A 99 -4.45 0.39 -11.01
CA LEU A 99 -4.76 -0.84 -11.73
C LEU A 99 -5.05 -2.03 -10.80
N SER A 100 -4.22 -2.25 -9.78
CA SER A 100 -4.39 -3.35 -8.83
C SER A 100 -5.62 -3.21 -7.92
N SER A 101 -6.22 -2.02 -7.85
CA SER A 101 -7.44 -1.73 -7.08
C SER A 101 -8.71 -1.87 -7.90
N LEU A 102 -8.60 -2.17 -9.21
CA LEU A 102 -9.75 -2.40 -10.06
C LEU A 102 -10.51 -3.65 -9.60
N PRO A 103 -11.86 -3.57 -9.55
CA PRO A 103 -12.67 -4.67 -9.08
C PRO A 103 -12.56 -5.89 -10.01
N PHE A 104 -12.37 -7.07 -9.41
CA PHE A 104 -12.45 -8.38 -10.06
C PHE A 104 -11.49 -8.61 -11.24
N VAL A 105 -10.42 -7.81 -11.37
CA VAL A 105 -9.40 -7.98 -12.42
C VAL A 105 -8.45 -9.12 -12.06
N ALA A 106 -7.96 -9.16 -10.84
CA ALA A 106 -7.22 -10.30 -10.28
C ALA A 106 -8.09 -10.94 -9.19
N THR A 107 -8.28 -12.24 -9.24
CA THR A 107 -9.21 -12.99 -8.36
C THR A 107 -8.49 -13.98 -7.45
N SER A 108 -7.17 -14.11 -7.60
CA SER A 108 -6.32 -14.93 -6.76
C SER A 108 -4.98 -14.22 -6.49
N LEU A 109 -4.24 -14.68 -5.46
CA LEU A 109 -2.91 -14.16 -5.15
C LEU A 109 -1.91 -14.35 -6.30
N ASP A 110 -2.01 -15.46 -7.01
CA ASP A 110 -1.14 -15.75 -8.14
C ASP A 110 -1.46 -14.83 -9.33
N GLU A 111 -2.75 -14.53 -9.55
CA GLU A 111 -3.16 -13.52 -10.53
C GLU A 111 -2.73 -12.11 -10.13
N ALA A 112 -2.87 -11.75 -8.87
CA ALA A 112 -2.41 -10.46 -8.36
C ALA A 112 -0.89 -10.29 -8.55
N ARG A 113 -0.11 -11.37 -8.31
CA ARG A 113 1.34 -11.35 -8.56
C ARG A 113 1.65 -11.20 -10.06
N ARG A 114 1.00 -11.97 -10.94
CA ARG A 114 1.19 -11.83 -12.39
C ARG A 114 0.82 -10.44 -12.91
N LEU A 115 -0.27 -9.87 -12.39
CA LEU A 115 -0.69 -8.50 -12.76
C LEU A 115 0.34 -7.48 -12.30
N ALA A 116 0.85 -7.60 -11.06
CA ALA A 116 1.89 -6.74 -10.52
C ALA A 116 3.18 -6.79 -11.35
N ASP A 117 3.63 -8.01 -11.71
CA ASP A 117 4.83 -8.22 -12.53
C ASP A 117 4.66 -7.65 -13.95
N ALA A 118 3.50 -7.85 -14.57
CA ALA A 118 3.19 -7.32 -15.89
C ALA A 118 3.13 -5.77 -15.90
N ALA A 119 2.63 -5.17 -14.84
CA ALA A 119 2.47 -3.73 -14.71
C ALA A 119 3.71 -3.01 -14.15
N ARG A 120 4.68 -3.72 -13.55
CA ARG A 120 5.82 -3.11 -12.86
C ARG A 120 6.60 -2.07 -13.69
N PRO A 121 6.92 -2.32 -14.98
CA PRO A 121 7.60 -1.32 -15.79
C PRO A 121 6.80 -0.02 -15.94
N ALA A 122 5.48 -0.13 -16.11
CA ALA A 122 4.58 1.00 -16.23
C ALA A 122 4.45 1.76 -14.89
N TYR A 123 4.39 1.06 -13.76
CA TYR A 123 4.43 1.68 -12.43
C TYR A 123 5.72 2.47 -12.22
N ALA A 124 6.87 1.87 -12.54
CA ALA A 124 8.16 2.53 -12.40
C ALA A 124 8.26 3.77 -13.30
N LYS A 125 7.78 3.70 -14.54
CA LYS A 125 7.73 4.82 -15.49
C LYS A 125 6.81 5.94 -14.97
N ALA A 126 5.60 5.59 -14.50
CA ALA A 126 4.65 6.55 -13.96
C ALA A 126 5.23 7.28 -12.74
N LEU A 127 5.83 6.56 -11.78
CA LEU A 127 6.48 7.16 -10.62
C LEU A 127 7.72 7.98 -11.00
N GLY A 128 8.48 7.53 -12.00
CA GLY A 128 9.63 8.25 -12.57
C GLY A 128 9.28 9.63 -13.10
N SER A 129 8.07 9.83 -13.66
CA SER A 129 7.60 11.14 -14.13
C SER A 129 7.42 12.16 -12.99
N PHE A 130 7.34 11.69 -11.75
CA PHE A 130 7.29 12.49 -10.52
C PHE A 130 8.65 12.57 -9.80
N GLY A 131 9.75 12.17 -10.46
CA GLY A 131 11.08 12.17 -9.84
C GLY A 131 11.23 11.12 -8.72
N GLN A 132 10.48 10.02 -8.78
CA GLN A 132 10.52 8.96 -7.77
C GLN A 132 10.85 7.61 -8.37
N ARG A 133 11.57 6.80 -7.61
CA ARG A 133 11.83 5.39 -7.90
C ARG A 133 10.82 4.51 -7.18
N LEU A 134 10.33 3.49 -7.84
CA LEU A 134 9.61 2.40 -7.18
C LEU A 134 10.64 1.54 -6.43
N LEU A 135 10.54 1.48 -5.11
CA LEU A 135 11.34 0.59 -4.27
C LEU A 135 10.80 -0.84 -4.32
N TYR A 136 9.58 -1.00 -3.81
CA TYR A 136 8.88 -2.30 -3.75
C TYR A 136 7.37 -2.11 -3.75
N THR A 137 6.67 -3.22 -3.97
CA THR A 137 5.21 -3.30 -3.83
C THR A 137 4.84 -4.18 -2.65
N THR A 138 3.82 -3.77 -1.90
CA THR A 138 3.20 -4.58 -0.85
C THR A 138 1.81 -5.00 -1.28
N PRO A 139 1.51 -6.31 -1.40
CA PRO A 139 0.16 -6.77 -1.69
C PRO A 139 -0.73 -6.66 -0.45
N TRP A 140 -2.01 -6.34 -0.69
CA TRP A 140 -3.05 -6.43 0.32
C TRP A 140 -3.87 -7.71 0.13
N PRO A 141 -4.36 -8.33 1.22
CA PRO A 141 -5.39 -9.37 1.10
C PRO A 141 -6.63 -8.85 0.37
N PRO A 142 -7.46 -9.75 -0.18
CA PRO A 142 -8.68 -9.36 -0.88
C PRO A 142 -9.56 -8.43 -0.05
N SER A 143 -10.10 -7.38 -0.69
CA SER A 143 -11.01 -6.45 -0.04
C SER A 143 -12.40 -7.04 0.10
N GLY A 144 -13.00 -6.88 1.27
CA GLY A 144 -14.37 -7.25 1.60
C GLY A 144 -15.13 -6.10 2.25
N ILE A 145 -16.38 -6.33 2.58
CA ILE A 145 -17.25 -5.34 3.23
C ILE A 145 -17.36 -5.66 4.72
N TRP A 146 -16.79 -4.82 5.55
CA TRP A 146 -17.03 -4.78 6.99
C TRP A 146 -18.30 -3.99 7.24
N SER A 147 -19.26 -4.52 8.00
CA SER A 147 -20.54 -3.89 8.21
C SER A 147 -21.13 -4.18 9.60
N LYS A 148 -22.01 -3.29 10.08
CA LYS A 148 -22.75 -3.49 11.33
C LYS A 148 -23.78 -4.61 11.19
N THR A 149 -24.41 -4.70 10.01
CA THR A 149 -25.44 -5.70 9.69
C THR A 149 -24.97 -6.61 8.56
N ALA A 150 -25.51 -7.83 8.48
CA ALA A 150 -25.19 -8.75 7.42
C ALA A 150 -25.62 -8.18 6.04
N VAL A 151 -24.81 -8.43 5.02
CA VAL A 151 -25.09 -8.04 3.62
C VAL A 151 -25.37 -9.32 2.83
N ASN A 152 -26.66 -9.65 2.64
CA ASN A 152 -27.11 -10.90 2.04
C ASN A 152 -27.72 -10.71 0.65
N SER A 153 -28.07 -9.47 0.27
CA SER A 153 -28.78 -9.14 -0.98
C SER A 153 -28.32 -7.81 -1.56
N ALA A 154 -28.71 -7.52 -2.80
CA ALA A 154 -28.53 -6.21 -3.42
C ALA A 154 -29.29 -5.10 -2.66
N ALA A 155 -30.44 -5.43 -2.06
CA ALA A 155 -31.17 -4.48 -1.22
C ALA A 155 -30.42 -4.12 0.06
N ASP A 156 -29.64 -5.04 0.64
CA ASP A 156 -28.80 -4.74 1.80
C ASP A 156 -27.63 -3.81 1.40
N LEU A 157 -27.01 -4.03 0.23
CA LEU A 157 -25.98 -3.10 -0.30
C LEU A 157 -26.52 -1.67 -0.40
N SER A 158 -27.76 -1.49 -0.90
CA SER A 158 -28.35 -0.16 -1.10
C SER A 158 -28.64 0.60 0.19
N ARG A 159 -28.68 -0.09 1.34
CA ARG A 159 -28.89 0.51 2.67
C ARG A 159 -27.62 0.99 3.31
N LEU A 160 -26.43 0.55 2.81
CA LEU A 160 -25.16 0.87 3.44
C LEU A 160 -24.77 2.35 3.26
N SER A 161 -24.29 2.94 4.34
CA SER A 161 -23.46 4.14 4.32
C SER A 161 -22.01 3.68 4.43
N ILE A 162 -21.33 3.53 3.28
CA ILE A 162 -20.07 2.80 3.22
C ILE A 162 -18.88 3.70 2.88
N ARG A 163 -17.82 3.59 3.70
CA ARG A 163 -16.52 4.13 3.35
C ARG A 163 -15.87 3.26 2.27
N THR A 164 -15.39 3.88 1.22
CA THR A 164 -14.55 3.30 0.18
C THR A 164 -13.15 3.94 0.21
N TYR A 165 -12.19 3.35 -0.48
CA TYR A 165 -10.78 3.76 -0.38
C TYR A 165 -10.25 4.50 -1.62
N ASP A 166 -11.02 4.52 -2.72
CA ASP A 166 -10.68 5.21 -3.97
C ASP A 166 -11.93 5.61 -4.76
N ALA A 167 -11.73 6.38 -5.84
CA ALA A 167 -12.82 6.86 -6.68
C ALA A 167 -13.56 5.71 -7.39
N THR A 168 -12.84 4.67 -7.84
CA THR A 168 -13.41 3.52 -8.52
C THR A 168 -14.34 2.75 -7.61
N SER A 169 -13.89 2.40 -6.40
CA SER A 169 -14.74 1.68 -5.43
C SER A 169 -15.93 2.52 -4.98
N THR A 170 -15.78 3.85 -4.92
CA THR A 170 -16.90 4.77 -4.63
C THR A 170 -17.94 4.70 -5.75
N ALA A 171 -17.52 4.74 -7.00
CA ALA A 171 -18.40 4.65 -8.16
C ALA A 171 -19.11 3.29 -8.22
N VAL A 172 -18.39 2.19 -7.98
CA VAL A 172 -18.97 0.83 -7.98
C VAL A 172 -20.00 0.64 -6.88
N LEU A 173 -19.66 0.99 -5.63
CA LEU A 173 -20.60 0.82 -4.51
C LEU A 173 -21.81 1.78 -4.68
N GLY A 174 -21.59 2.98 -5.23
CA GLY A 174 -22.66 3.90 -5.58
C GLY A 174 -23.58 3.35 -6.67
N ALA A 175 -23.04 2.75 -7.73
CA ALA A 175 -23.80 2.09 -8.78
C ALA A 175 -24.57 0.86 -8.27
N ALA A 176 -24.06 0.19 -7.22
CA ALA A 176 -24.77 -0.88 -6.51
C ALA A 176 -25.85 -0.35 -5.53
N GLY A 177 -26.05 0.98 -5.46
CA GLY A 177 -27.09 1.65 -4.66
C GLY A 177 -26.64 2.13 -3.28
N ALA A 178 -25.42 1.86 -2.84
CA ALA A 178 -24.94 2.28 -1.52
C ALA A 178 -24.64 3.80 -1.47
N LYS A 179 -24.73 4.38 -0.28
CA LYS A 179 -24.21 5.73 0.01
C LYS A 179 -22.70 5.65 0.23
N ALA A 180 -21.95 5.62 -0.87
CA ALA A 180 -20.51 5.44 -0.84
C ALA A 180 -19.77 6.77 -0.68
N VAL A 181 -18.74 6.82 0.16
CA VAL A 181 -17.89 7.98 0.36
C VAL A 181 -16.42 7.58 0.34
N ASN A 182 -15.60 8.29 -0.46
CA ASN A 182 -14.16 8.09 -0.52
C ASN A 182 -13.48 8.81 0.65
N LEU A 183 -12.86 8.03 1.53
CA LEU A 183 -12.12 8.56 2.68
C LEU A 183 -10.82 7.77 2.86
N SER A 184 -9.74 8.46 3.28
CA SER A 184 -8.57 7.76 3.82
C SER A 184 -8.96 6.89 5.01
N PHE A 185 -8.11 5.95 5.39
CA PHE A 185 -8.45 5.12 6.57
C PHE A 185 -8.44 5.97 7.85
N ALA A 186 -7.54 6.93 7.95
CA ALA A 186 -7.48 7.85 9.09
C ALA A 186 -8.77 8.70 9.25
N ASP A 187 -9.34 9.17 8.13
CA ASP A 187 -10.60 9.95 8.15
C ASP A 187 -11.85 9.09 8.36
N ALA A 188 -11.79 7.82 7.99
CA ALA A 188 -12.92 6.90 8.15
C ALA A 188 -13.19 6.51 9.61
N MET A 189 -12.14 6.38 10.43
CA MET A 189 -12.29 5.91 11.80
C MET A 189 -13.18 6.81 12.68
N PRO A 190 -13.02 8.15 12.69
CA PRO A 190 -13.97 9.04 13.39
C PRO A 190 -15.40 8.90 12.85
N LYS A 191 -15.58 8.83 11.53
CA LYS A 191 -16.90 8.70 10.88
C LYS A 191 -17.61 7.40 11.26
N LEU A 192 -16.86 6.30 11.34
CA LEU A 192 -17.38 5.02 11.78
C LEU A 192 -17.80 5.05 13.26
N LYS A 193 -16.99 5.68 14.11
CA LYS A 193 -17.28 5.87 15.53
C LYS A 193 -18.52 6.73 15.76
N GLU A 194 -18.68 7.81 15.02
CA GLU A 194 -19.83 8.70 15.05
C GLU A 194 -21.10 8.09 14.43
N GLY A 195 -20.97 6.98 13.68
CA GLY A 195 -22.08 6.33 12.98
C GLY A 195 -22.46 7.04 11.66
N ALA A 196 -21.65 7.97 11.18
CA ALA A 196 -21.84 8.63 9.88
C ALA A 196 -21.62 7.66 8.70
N VAL A 197 -20.81 6.62 8.90
CA VAL A 197 -20.73 5.42 8.07
C VAL A 197 -20.97 4.19 8.94
N ASP A 198 -21.59 3.16 8.38
CA ASP A 198 -21.92 1.89 9.06
C ASP A 198 -21.22 0.67 8.42
N ALA A 199 -20.50 0.92 7.33
CA ALA A 199 -19.72 -0.09 6.63
C ALA A 199 -18.40 0.48 6.11
N VAL A 200 -17.42 -0.42 5.89
CA VAL A 200 -16.09 -0.09 5.36
C VAL A 200 -15.68 -1.14 4.32
N LEU A 201 -15.36 -0.70 3.11
CA LEU A 201 -14.66 -1.53 2.14
C LEU A 201 -13.19 -1.57 2.56
N SER A 202 -12.69 -2.76 2.92
CA SER A 202 -11.30 -2.97 3.33
C SER A 202 -10.96 -4.46 3.31
N SER A 203 -9.68 -4.79 3.25
CA SER A 203 -9.22 -6.16 3.47
C SER A 203 -9.35 -6.57 4.94
N GLY A 204 -9.22 -7.87 5.20
CA GLY A 204 -9.08 -8.38 6.55
C GLY A 204 -7.90 -7.76 7.31
N ASP A 205 -6.78 -7.51 6.62
CA ASP A 205 -5.58 -6.91 7.22
C ASP A 205 -5.78 -5.44 7.59
N GLY A 206 -6.31 -4.63 6.66
CA GLY A 206 -6.62 -3.23 6.94
C GLY A 206 -7.64 -3.07 8.07
N GLY A 207 -8.65 -3.93 8.09
CA GLY A 207 -9.66 -3.94 9.15
C GLY A 207 -9.10 -4.40 10.49
N ALA A 208 -8.31 -5.47 10.51
CA ALA A 208 -7.68 -5.98 11.73
C ALA A 208 -6.66 -5.00 12.33
N GLY A 209 -5.87 -4.33 11.47
CA GLY A 209 -4.93 -3.30 11.91
C GLY A 209 -5.59 -2.12 12.61
N ARG A 210 -6.84 -1.81 12.28
CA ARG A 210 -7.66 -0.74 12.85
C ARG A 210 -8.74 -1.22 13.81
N ARG A 211 -8.78 -2.53 14.11
CA ARG A 211 -9.76 -3.14 15.03
C ARG A 211 -11.21 -2.83 14.62
N LEU A 212 -11.55 -3.01 13.34
CA LEU A 212 -12.92 -2.72 12.87
C LEU A 212 -13.99 -3.56 13.57
N TRP A 213 -13.63 -4.68 14.20
CA TRP A 213 -14.52 -5.46 15.05
C TRP A 213 -15.06 -4.70 16.27
N ASP A 214 -14.44 -3.60 16.67
CA ASP A 214 -14.99 -2.75 17.74
C ASP A 214 -16.27 -2.01 17.28
N PHE A 215 -16.48 -1.87 15.95
CA PHE A 215 -17.56 -1.09 15.34
C PHE A 215 -18.49 -1.90 14.44
N THR A 216 -18.06 -3.06 13.96
CA THR A 216 -18.79 -3.91 13.02
C THR A 216 -18.93 -5.31 13.55
N ARG A 217 -19.85 -6.13 12.97
CA ARG A 217 -20.06 -7.53 13.37
C ARG A 217 -19.99 -8.51 12.21
N HIS A 218 -19.96 -8.00 10.98
CA HIS A 218 -19.99 -8.82 9.78
C HIS A 218 -18.87 -8.46 8.84
N PHE A 219 -18.37 -9.45 8.12
CA PHE A 219 -17.47 -9.27 7.00
C PHE A 219 -17.97 -10.12 5.83
N THR A 220 -18.27 -9.48 4.70
CA THR A 220 -18.64 -10.17 3.46
C THR A 220 -17.43 -10.20 2.55
N ALA A 221 -16.91 -11.40 2.29
CA ALA A 221 -15.71 -11.65 1.50
C ALA A 221 -15.98 -11.52 -0.01
N VAL A 222 -16.35 -10.33 -0.46
CA VAL A 222 -16.68 -10.06 -1.88
C VAL A 222 -15.45 -10.14 -2.80
N ASN A 223 -14.24 -10.23 -2.24
CA ASN A 223 -12.99 -10.30 -3.00
C ASN A 223 -12.89 -9.22 -4.07
N TYR A 224 -13.28 -7.99 -3.69
CA TYR A 224 -13.43 -6.86 -4.60
C TYR A 224 -12.17 -6.59 -5.42
N ALA A 225 -11.01 -6.56 -4.80
CA ALA A 225 -9.70 -6.41 -5.43
C ALA A 225 -8.61 -6.96 -4.51
N LEU A 226 -7.43 -7.24 -5.08
CA LEU A 226 -6.18 -7.54 -4.37
C LEU A 226 -5.21 -6.38 -4.64
N PRO A 227 -5.38 -5.24 -3.95
CA PRO A 227 -4.65 -4.04 -4.28
C PRO A 227 -3.18 -4.10 -3.86
N LEU A 228 -2.41 -3.12 -4.34
CA LEU A 228 -1.02 -2.90 -3.95
C LEU A 228 -0.87 -1.57 -3.22
N SER A 229 0.08 -1.52 -2.28
CA SER A 229 0.77 -0.30 -1.90
C SER A 229 2.11 -0.20 -2.63
N PHE A 230 2.53 1.02 -2.93
CA PHE A 230 3.80 1.34 -3.57
C PHE A 230 4.71 2.06 -2.58
N ALA A 231 5.85 1.46 -2.27
CA ALA A 231 6.93 2.16 -1.59
C ALA A 231 7.78 2.90 -2.63
N THR A 232 7.93 4.20 -2.47
CA THR A 232 8.64 5.08 -3.39
C THR A 232 9.75 5.84 -2.67
N LEU A 233 10.76 6.25 -3.41
CA LEU A 233 11.91 7.00 -2.93
C LEU A 233 12.18 8.17 -3.88
N SER A 234 12.52 9.34 -3.35
CA SER A 234 13.06 10.45 -4.12
C SER A 234 14.26 10.00 -4.97
N ALA A 235 14.17 10.19 -6.29
CA ALA A 235 15.26 9.86 -7.19
C ALA A 235 16.53 10.67 -6.84
N GLY A 236 16.37 11.95 -6.48
CA GLY A 236 17.50 12.79 -6.05
C GLY A 236 18.16 12.29 -4.76
N ALA A 237 17.38 11.83 -3.78
CA ALA A 237 17.92 11.25 -2.57
C ALA A 237 18.69 9.94 -2.83
N TYR A 238 18.19 9.11 -3.74
CA TYR A 238 18.89 7.89 -4.16
C TYR A 238 20.19 8.20 -4.92
N GLU A 239 20.15 9.12 -5.89
CA GLU A 239 21.34 9.46 -6.70
C GLU A 239 22.46 10.10 -5.88
N ALA A 240 22.12 10.77 -4.80
CA ALA A 240 23.10 11.35 -3.87
C ALA A 240 23.86 10.29 -3.03
N LEU A 241 23.43 9.03 -3.04
CA LEU A 241 24.13 7.97 -2.31
C LEU A 241 25.38 7.49 -3.06
N PRO A 242 26.42 7.06 -2.33
CA PRO A 242 27.51 6.25 -2.88
C PRO A 242 26.96 4.92 -3.46
N ASP A 243 27.67 4.35 -4.44
CA ASP A 243 27.20 3.15 -5.16
C ASP A 243 26.99 1.92 -4.27
N ASP A 244 27.78 1.77 -3.20
CA ASP A 244 27.61 0.69 -2.25
C ASP A 244 26.35 0.87 -1.40
N LEU A 245 25.96 2.09 -1.04
CA LEU A 245 24.70 2.38 -0.35
C LEU A 245 23.50 2.25 -1.30
N LYS A 246 23.64 2.60 -2.59
CA LYS A 246 22.61 2.33 -3.60
C LYS A 246 22.30 0.82 -3.67
N ARG A 247 23.34 -0.03 -3.69
CA ARG A 247 23.15 -1.49 -3.66
C ARG A 247 22.44 -1.96 -2.40
N VAL A 248 22.80 -1.43 -1.23
CA VAL A 248 22.11 -1.75 0.04
C VAL A 248 20.63 -1.41 -0.03
N VAL A 249 20.27 -0.25 -0.60
CA VAL A 249 18.86 0.17 -0.78
C VAL A 249 18.13 -0.79 -1.72
N ASP A 250 18.72 -1.11 -2.87
CA ASP A 250 18.10 -1.99 -3.86
C ASP A 250 17.92 -3.42 -3.31
N GLU A 251 18.91 -3.97 -2.61
CA GLU A 251 18.83 -5.28 -1.96
C GLU A 251 17.80 -5.30 -0.82
N ALA A 252 17.75 -4.25 0.01
CA ALA A 252 16.76 -4.13 1.08
C ALA A 252 15.34 -4.05 0.51
N ALA A 253 15.14 -3.31 -0.58
CA ALA A 253 13.85 -3.21 -1.27
C ALA A 253 13.41 -4.54 -1.87
N ALA A 254 14.31 -5.24 -2.59
CA ALA A 254 14.03 -6.53 -3.20
C ALA A 254 13.69 -7.61 -2.17
N GLU A 255 14.42 -7.65 -1.05
CA GLU A 255 14.11 -8.58 0.04
C GLU A 255 12.79 -8.24 0.72
N THR A 256 12.51 -6.96 0.94
CA THR A 256 11.24 -6.52 1.51
C THR A 256 10.07 -6.97 0.63
N GLU A 257 10.14 -6.74 -0.67
CA GLU A 257 9.09 -7.17 -1.61
C GLU A 257 8.90 -8.69 -1.57
N THR A 258 9.99 -9.45 -1.60
CA THR A 258 9.95 -10.92 -1.55
C THR A 258 9.25 -11.41 -0.28
N ARG A 259 9.58 -10.83 0.87
CA ARG A 259 8.96 -11.19 2.15
C ARG A 259 7.49 -10.79 2.22
N GLN A 260 7.11 -9.62 1.69
CA GLN A 260 5.70 -9.18 1.66
C GLN A 260 4.85 -10.12 0.79
N TRP A 261 5.33 -10.51 -0.39
CA TRP A 261 4.64 -11.47 -1.25
C TRP A 261 4.64 -12.91 -0.70
N SER A 262 5.58 -13.26 0.15
CA SER A 262 5.54 -14.53 0.88
C SER A 262 4.52 -14.48 2.03
N ALA A 263 4.54 -13.41 2.81
CA ALA A 263 3.69 -13.25 4.00
C ALA A 263 2.19 -13.21 3.66
N ILE A 264 1.79 -12.65 2.50
CA ILE A 264 0.39 -12.56 2.10
C ILE A 264 -0.30 -13.93 2.02
N ARG A 265 0.46 -15.03 1.75
CA ARG A 265 -0.09 -16.38 1.59
C ARG A 265 -0.73 -16.91 2.89
N THR A 266 -0.19 -16.56 4.05
CA THR A 266 -0.75 -16.94 5.36
C THR A 266 -1.62 -15.86 5.97
N ARG A 267 -1.39 -14.60 5.60
CA ARG A 267 -2.05 -13.41 6.17
C ARG A 267 -3.59 -13.47 6.10
N LEU A 268 -4.15 -14.01 5.02
CA LEU A 268 -5.61 -14.12 4.89
C LEU A 268 -6.20 -15.01 5.98
N ALA A 269 -5.62 -16.21 6.16
CA ALA A 269 -6.07 -17.15 7.19
C ALA A 269 -5.89 -16.59 8.61
N GLU A 270 -4.74 -15.96 8.88
CA GLU A 270 -4.44 -15.31 10.15
C GLU A 270 -5.44 -14.18 10.46
N ASN A 271 -5.76 -13.33 9.48
CA ASN A 271 -6.72 -12.26 9.66
C ASN A 271 -8.13 -12.81 9.89
N TYR A 272 -8.55 -13.83 9.16
CA TYR A 272 -9.86 -14.47 9.37
C TYR A 272 -9.97 -15.11 10.76
N ALA A 273 -8.90 -15.73 11.26
CA ALA A 273 -8.86 -16.24 12.63
C ALA A 273 -9.03 -15.10 13.64
N ARG A 274 -8.21 -14.03 13.53
CA ARG A 274 -8.31 -12.85 14.41
C ARG A 274 -9.70 -12.19 14.36
N MET A 275 -10.32 -12.13 13.19
CA MET A 275 -11.66 -11.57 13.02
C MET A 275 -12.71 -12.42 13.77
N ARG A 276 -12.67 -13.75 13.61
CA ARG A 276 -13.56 -14.67 14.32
C ARG A 276 -13.38 -14.61 15.83
N ASP A 277 -12.13 -14.58 16.30
CA ASP A 277 -11.78 -14.46 17.73
C ASP A 277 -12.32 -13.15 18.35
N ASN A 278 -12.50 -12.11 17.53
CA ASN A 278 -13.09 -10.83 17.93
C ASN A 278 -14.59 -10.69 17.56
N GLY A 279 -15.27 -11.82 17.28
CA GLY A 279 -16.73 -11.87 17.14
C GLY A 279 -17.26 -11.42 15.78
N ILE A 280 -16.43 -11.42 14.73
CA ILE A 280 -16.87 -11.14 13.37
C ILE A 280 -17.45 -12.39 12.73
N THR A 281 -18.68 -12.30 12.21
CA THR A 281 -19.27 -13.30 11.32
C THR A 281 -18.75 -13.06 9.89
N ILE A 282 -18.09 -14.06 9.32
CA ILE A 282 -17.52 -13.98 7.97
C ILE A 282 -18.41 -14.76 7.00
N ALA A 283 -18.92 -14.07 5.98
CA ALA A 283 -19.60 -14.69 4.83
C ALA A 283 -18.54 -14.91 3.71
N ASP A 284 -18.06 -16.15 3.60
CA ASP A 284 -17.12 -16.61 2.59
C ASP A 284 -17.53 -18.04 2.14
N PRO A 285 -18.00 -18.26 0.91
CA PRO A 285 -18.11 -17.26 -0.16
C PRO A 285 -19.17 -16.17 0.12
N PRO A 286 -19.12 -15.02 -0.58
CA PRO A 286 -20.15 -13.99 -0.46
C PRO A 286 -21.49 -14.47 -1.03
N PRO A 287 -22.63 -13.92 -0.57
CA PRO A 287 -23.92 -14.23 -1.16
C PRO A 287 -23.92 -13.98 -2.68
N PRO A 288 -24.43 -14.92 -3.52
CA PRO A 288 -24.35 -14.80 -4.97
C PRO A 288 -24.99 -13.52 -5.53
N GLU A 289 -26.10 -13.08 -4.94
CA GLU A 289 -26.79 -11.85 -5.34
C GLU A 289 -25.92 -10.61 -5.12
N VAL A 290 -25.18 -10.56 -4.01
CA VAL A 290 -24.24 -9.47 -3.69
C VAL A 290 -23.08 -9.46 -4.69
N ALA A 291 -22.50 -10.64 -4.96
CA ALA A 291 -21.42 -10.77 -5.92
C ALA A 291 -21.86 -10.34 -7.34
N ALA A 292 -23.04 -10.77 -7.79
CA ALA A 292 -23.57 -10.39 -9.09
C ALA A 292 -23.88 -8.89 -9.21
N ALA A 293 -24.46 -8.29 -8.17
CA ALA A 293 -24.74 -6.86 -8.14
C ALA A 293 -23.46 -6.01 -8.24
N LEU A 294 -22.41 -6.39 -7.50
CA LEU A 294 -21.13 -5.70 -7.55
C LEU A 294 -20.41 -5.90 -8.88
N ALA A 295 -20.44 -7.10 -9.46
CA ALA A 295 -19.83 -7.37 -10.76
C ALA A 295 -20.49 -6.50 -11.86
N LYS A 296 -21.82 -6.42 -11.89
CA LYS A 296 -22.56 -5.55 -12.80
C LYS A 296 -22.24 -4.07 -12.59
N ALA A 297 -22.20 -3.63 -11.33
CA ALA A 297 -21.90 -2.25 -10.98
C ALA A 297 -20.45 -1.83 -11.35
N ALA A 298 -19.53 -2.79 -11.46
CA ALA A 298 -18.12 -2.54 -11.79
C ALA A 298 -17.88 -2.27 -13.29
N GLU A 299 -18.78 -2.64 -14.19
CA GLU A 299 -18.57 -2.54 -15.65
C GLU A 299 -18.27 -1.11 -16.10
N GLY A 300 -19.08 -0.14 -15.67
CA GLY A 300 -18.89 1.28 -16.02
C GLY A 300 -17.57 1.87 -15.49
N PRO A 301 -17.29 1.77 -14.19
CA PRO A 301 -16.03 2.25 -13.62
C PRO A 301 -14.76 1.60 -14.20
N ILE A 302 -14.81 0.30 -14.54
CA ILE A 302 -13.69 -0.36 -15.25
C ILE A 302 -13.51 0.23 -16.65
N ALA A 303 -14.62 0.42 -17.40
CA ALA A 303 -14.56 1.03 -18.73
C ALA A 303 -14.02 2.46 -18.68
N GLU A 304 -14.37 3.24 -17.65
CA GLU A 304 -13.82 4.56 -17.42
C GLU A 304 -12.31 4.53 -17.20
N TRP A 305 -11.85 3.65 -16.29
CA TRP A 305 -10.42 3.47 -16.06
C TRP A 305 -9.67 3.09 -17.34
N ARG A 306 -10.22 2.18 -18.15
CA ARG A 306 -9.62 1.78 -19.43
C ARG A 306 -9.43 2.97 -20.38
N ARG A 307 -10.42 3.88 -20.44
CA ARG A 307 -10.28 5.12 -21.23
C ARG A 307 -9.17 6.02 -20.71
N GLN A 308 -9.05 6.16 -19.39
CA GLN A 308 -8.03 7.00 -18.76
C GLN A 308 -6.61 6.40 -18.88
N ALA A 309 -6.48 5.09 -18.74
CA ALA A 309 -5.22 4.37 -18.83
C ALA A 309 -4.74 4.21 -20.30
N GLY A 310 -5.64 4.32 -21.27
CA GLY A 310 -5.34 4.26 -22.70
C GLY A 310 -4.64 2.97 -23.14
N ASP A 311 -3.87 3.06 -24.22
CA ASP A 311 -3.20 1.90 -24.83
C ASP A 311 -2.22 1.20 -23.87
N GLU A 312 -1.57 1.93 -22.98
CA GLU A 312 -0.64 1.34 -21.99
C GLU A 312 -1.39 0.44 -21.01
N GLY A 313 -2.56 0.88 -20.51
CA GLY A 313 -3.42 0.06 -19.66
C GLY A 313 -3.95 -1.19 -20.37
N GLU A 314 -4.40 -1.06 -21.62
CA GLU A 314 -4.85 -2.19 -22.43
C GLU A 314 -3.72 -3.19 -22.70
N ALA A 315 -2.50 -2.72 -22.99
CA ALA A 315 -1.36 -3.59 -23.22
C ALA A 315 -1.01 -4.41 -21.96
N ILE A 316 -1.08 -3.80 -20.77
CA ILE A 316 -0.85 -4.51 -19.50
C ILE A 316 -1.92 -5.57 -19.28
N LEU A 317 -3.21 -5.23 -19.45
CA LEU A 317 -4.31 -6.18 -19.29
C LEU A 317 -4.22 -7.32 -20.31
N ALA A 318 -3.82 -7.05 -21.56
CA ALA A 318 -3.59 -8.06 -22.57
C ALA A 318 -2.42 -9.00 -22.22
N ALA A 319 -1.31 -8.46 -21.72
CA ALA A 319 -0.16 -9.26 -21.26
C ALA A 319 -0.53 -10.14 -20.06
N PHE A 320 -1.28 -9.61 -19.11
CA PHE A 320 -1.78 -10.34 -17.95
C PHE A 320 -2.67 -11.54 -18.33
N ARG A 321 -3.56 -11.38 -19.32
CA ARG A 321 -4.50 -12.44 -19.79
C ARG A 321 -3.83 -13.55 -20.61
N LYS A 322 -2.67 -13.29 -21.23
CA LYS A 322 -1.96 -14.27 -22.07
C LYS A 322 -1.17 -15.33 -21.30
N ARG A 323 -1.01 -15.18 -20.00
CA ARG A 323 -0.27 -16.07 -19.09
C ARG A 323 -1.21 -16.79 -18.13
#